data_9e746041312d639036d71e35be8f61be
#
_entry.id   9e746041312d639036d71e35be8f61be
#
_cell.length_a   1.000
_cell.length_b   1.000
_cell.length_c   1.000
_cell.angle_alpha   90.00
_cell.angle_beta   90.00
_cell.angle_gamma   90.00
#
_symmetry.space_group_name_H-M   'P 1'
#
loop_
_entity.id
_entity.type
_entity.pdbx_description
1 polymer ?
#
loop_
_entity_poly.entity_id
_entity_poly.type
_entity_poly.pdbx_seq_one_letter_code
_entity_poly.pdbx_strand_id
1 'polypeptide(L)'
;MKYLLGFSLLLIVSDLGCDAACYRQLLHSDDKGCLIDGKLRPFGSTTRTKQCMSCSCSPSSGMECCSLYVTPVEYDKKNCKTFLDYKSCVTRVVRNDDPNVECPVFAAVGR
;
A
#
# COMPACT_ATOMS: atom_id res chain seq x y z
N MET A 1 19.27 -15.65 -26.63
CA MET A 1 19.59 -15.57 -25.20
C MET A 1 19.36 -14.19 -24.64
N LYS A 2 19.99 -13.17 -25.23
CA LYS A 2 19.85 -11.80 -24.75
C LYS A 2 18.41 -11.29 -24.81
N TYR A 3 17.67 -11.69 -25.80
CA TYR A 3 16.28 -11.24 -25.97
C TYR A 3 15.37 -11.77 -24.87
N LEU A 4 15.57 -13.00 -24.44
CA LEU A 4 14.77 -13.59 -23.39
C LEU A 4 14.98 -12.89 -22.04
N LEU A 5 16.22 -12.54 -21.72
CA LEU A 5 16.53 -11.84 -20.49
C LEU A 5 15.89 -10.46 -20.44
N GLY A 6 16.01 -9.70 -21.52
CA GLY A 6 15.40 -8.37 -21.60
C GLY A 6 13.89 -8.44 -21.51
N PHE A 7 13.29 -9.41 -22.16
CA PHE A 7 11.86 -9.58 -22.13
C PHE A 7 11.34 -9.91 -20.72
N SER A 8 12.05 -10.78 -20.00
CA SER A 8 11.68 -11.12 -18.63
C SER A 8 11.76 -9.93 -17.70
N LEU A 9 12.78 -9.10 -17.84
CA LEU A 9 12.93 -7.89 -17.04
C LEU A 9 11.78 -6.91 -17.29
N LEU A 10 11.36 -6.75 -18.53
CA LEU A 10 10.24 -5.88 -18.86
C LEU A 10 8.95 -6.35 -18.22
N LEU A 11 8.70 -7.65 -18.22
CA LEU A 11 7.51 -8.22 -17.58
C LEU A 11 7.50 -7.96 -16.07
N ILE A 12 8.63 -8.12 -15.40
CA ILE A 12 8.75 -7.88 -13.98
C ILE A 12 8.45 -6.41 -13.65
N VAL A 13 9.01 -5.51 -14.42
CA VAL A 13 8.79 -4.07 -14.21
C VAL A 13 7.33 -3.71 -14.42
N SER A 14 6.69 -4.29 -15.43
CA SER A 14 5.26 -4.05 -15.70
C SER A 14 4.40 -4.50 -14.53
N ASP A 15 4.67 -5.67 -13.98
CA ASP A 15 3.92 -6.20 -12.85
C ASP A 15 4.05 -5.28 -11.63
N LEU A 16 5.26 -4.81 -11.34
CA LEU A 16 5.48 -3.93 -10.20
C LEU A 16 4.79 -2.59 -10.36
N GLY A 17 4.63 -2.11 -11.58
CA GLY A 17 4.01 -0.81 -11.83
C GLY A 17 2.50 -0.79 -11.75
N CYS A 18 1.83 -1.95 -11.69
CA CYS A 18 0.37 -2.03 -11.77
C CYS A 18 -0.32 -2.33 -10.46
N ASP A 19 0.41 -2.87 -9.49
CA ASP A 19 -0.20 -3.37 -8.26
C ASP A 19 -0.22 -2.34 -7.15
N ALA A 20 -1.31 -2.32 -6.37
CA ALA A 20 -1.36 -1.61 -5.11
C ALA A 20 -0.41 -2.27 -4.12
N ALA A 21 0.02 -1.51 -3.10
CA ALA A 21 0.91 -2.05 -2.08
C ALA A 21 0.14 -2.99 -1.16
N CYS A 22 0.25 -4.28 -1.43
CA CYS A 22 -0.39 -5.33 -0.65
C CYS A 22 0.62 -6.36 -0.18
N TYR A 23 0.35 -6.98 0.96
CA TYR A 23 1.09 -8.14 1.40
C TYR A 23 0.14 -9.21 1.92
N ARG A 24 0.60 -10.45 1.94
CA ARG A 24 -0.21 -11.59 2.38
C ARG A 24 0.58 -12.41 3.39
N GLN A 25 -0.11 -12.85 4.43
CA GLN A 25 0.44 -13.74 5.43
C GLN A 25 -0.43 -15.00 5.51
N LEU A 26 0.18 -16.16 5.28
CA LEU A 26 -0.51 -17.44 5.37
C LEU A 26 -0.71 -17.82 6.84
N LEU A 27 -1.82 -18.50 7.11
CA LEU A 27 -2.17 -18.95 8.44
C LEU A 27 -1.77 -20.41 8.64
N HIS A 28 -1.57 -20.80 9.89
CA HIS A 28 -1.42 -22.19 10.25
C HIS A 28 -2.78 -22.87 10.28
N SER A 29 -2.79 -24.21 10.14
CA SER A 29 -4.03 -24.96 10.04
C SER A 29 -4.91 -24.88 11.29
N ASP A 30 -4.33 -24.57 12.44
CA ASP A 30 -5.05 -24.46 13.71
C ASP A 30 -5.45 -23.02 14.04
N ASP A 31 -5.14 -22.07 13.21
CA ASP A 31 -5.53 -20.68 13.42
C ASP A 31 -7.04 -20.51 13.27
N LYS A 32 -7.63 -19.73 14.15
CA LYS A 32 -9.07 -19.48 14.18
C LYS A 32 -9.46 -18.12 13.62
N GLY A 33 -8.49 -17.38 13.12
CA GLY A 33 -8.67 -16.05 12.59
C GLY A 33 -7.32 -15.40 12.33
N CYS A 34 -7.34 -14.09 12.11
CA CYS A 34 -6.15 -13.31 11.83
C CYS A 34 -5.89 -12.33 12.96
N LEU A 35 -4.63 -12.20 13.37
CA LEU A 35 -4.23 -11.23 14.37
C LEU A 35 -3.94 -9.90 13.66
N ILE A 36 -4.80 -8.90 13.88
CA ILE A 36 -4.71 -7.59 13.25
C ILE A 36 -4.72 -6.53 14.35
N ASP A 37 -3.67 -5.71 14.42
CA ASP A 37 -3.48 -4.67 15.45
C ASP A 37 -3.64 -5.24 16.87
N GLY A 38 -3.10 -6.44 17.09
CA GLY A 38 -3.12 -7.08 18.39
C GLY A 38 -4.45 -7.73 18.78
N LYS A 39 -5.43 -7.75 17.86
CA LYS A 39 -6.74 -8.36 18.11
C LYS A 39 -7.01 -9.47 17.12
N LEU A 40 -7.57 -10.57 17.61
CA LEU A 40 -7.96 -11.68 16.76
C LEU A 40 -9.25 -11.34 16.02
N ARG A 41 -9.18 -11.36 14.68
CA ARG A 41 -10.35 -11.08 13.83
C ARG A 41 -10.85 -12.37 13.21
N PRO A 42 -12.17 -12.55 13.12
CA PRO A 42 -12.73 -13.80 12.58
C PRO A 42 -12.54 -13.90 11.07
N PHE A 43 -12.64 -15.12 10.55
CA PHE A 43 -12.63 -15.35 9.12
C PHE A 43 -13.81 -14.65 8.46
N GLY A 44 -13.58 -14.09 7.27
CA GLY A 44 -14.57 -13.32 6.54
C GLY A 44 -14.65 -11.85 6.93
N SER A 45 -13.84 -11.41 7.90
CA SER A 45 -13.83 -10.00 8.31
C SER A 45 -12.85 -9.18 7.49
N THR A 46 -13.13 -7.87 7.41
CA THR A 46 -12.23 -6.88 6.83
C THR A 46 -12.02 -5.78 7.88
N THR A 47 -10.77 -5.44 8.14
CA THR A 47 -10.43 -4.50 9.20
C THR A 47 -9.48 -3.43 8.65
N ARG A 48 -9.78 -2.17 8.99
CA ARG A 48 -8.87 -1.06 8.72
C ARG A 48 -7.89 -0.93 9.88
N THR A 49 -6.60 -0.90 9.58
CA THR A 49 -5.56 -0.75 10.60
C THR A 49 -5.22 0.71 10.84
N LYS A 50 -4.48 0.96 11.92
CA LYS A 50 -4.01 2.31 12.26
C LYS A 50 -2.97 2.84 11.28
N GLN A 51 -2.32 1.94 10.54
CA GLN A 51 -1.31 2.30 9.53
C GLN A 51 -1.94 2.51 8.15
N CYS A 52 -3.24 2.71 8.07
CA CYS A 52 -3.96 2.92 6.81
C CYS A 52 -3.85 1.73 5.85
N MET A 53 -4.00 0.55 6.41
CA MET A 53 -4.10 -0.69 5.64
C MET A 53 -5.50 -1.26 5.78
N SER A 54 -5.98 -1.93 4.75
CA SER A 54 -7.21 -2.71 4.81
C SER A 54 -6.83 -4.18 4.77
N CYS A 55 -7.16 -4.90 5.83
CA CYS A 55 -6.79 -6.30 5.97
C CYS A 55 -8.03 -7.18 5.92
N SER A 56 -8.01 -8.19 5.06
CA SER A 56 -9.06 -9.21 4.97
C SER A 56 -8.52 -10.53 5.50
N CYS A 57 -9.40 -11.32 6.12
CA CYS A 57 -9.06 -12.56 6.78
C CYS A 57 -9.86 -13.72 6.19
N SER A 58 -9.16 -14.75 5.68
CA SER A 58 -9.78 -15.90 5.03
C SER A 58 -9.03 -17.17 5.42
N PRO A 59 -9.73 -18.28 5.68
CA PRO A 59 -9.05 -19.54 6.00
C PRO A 59 -8.24 -20.10 4.85
N SER A 60 -8.63 -19.82 3.60
CA SER A 60 -7.94 -20.34 2.42
C SER A 60 -6.80 -19.44 1.98
N SER A 61 -6.99 -18.13 2.03
CA SER A 61 -6.03 -17.14 1.54
C SER A 61 -5.13 -16.56 2.62
N GLY A 62 -5.50 -16.75 3.89
CA GLY A 62 -4.80 -16.13 5.01
C GLY A 62 -5.21 -14.68 5.18
N MET A 63 -4.28 -13.88 5.69
CA MET A 63 -4.50 -12.45 5.88
C MET A 63 -3.87 -11.69 4.71
N GLU A 64 -4.67 -10.84 4.06
CA GLU A 64 -4.18 -9.97 3.00
C GLU A 64 -4.43 -8.52 3.38
N CYS A 65 -3.38 -7.73 3.41
CA CYS A 65 -3.44 -6.31 3.76
C CYS A 65 -2.98 -5.47 2.59
N CYS A 66 -3.79 -4.48 2.23
CA CYS A 66 -3.48 -3.56 1.14
C CYS A 66 -3.53 -2.13 1.65
N SER A 67 -2.67 -1.26 1.12
CA SER A 67 -2.65 0.13 1.52
C SER A 67 -3.91 0.85 1.05
N LEU A 68 -4.42 1.76 1.89
CA LEU A 68 -5.59 2.58 1.58
C LEU A 68 -5.23 3.92 0.95
N TYR A 69 -3.95 4.25 0.89
CA TYR A 69 -3.47 5.53 0.41
C TYR A 69 -2.72 5.37 -0.90
N VAL A 70 -2.65 6.45 -1.68
CA VAL A 70 -1.81 6.52 -2.87
C VAL A 70 -0.47 7.14 -2.51
N THR A 71 0.57 6.79 -3.29
CA THR A 71 1.90 7.34 -3.10
C THR A 71 2.22 8.28 -4.25
N PRO A 72 2.41 9.59 -3.99
CA PRO A 72 2.82 10.52 -5.04
C PRO A 72 4.23 10.18 -5.50
N VAL A 73 4.43 10.10 -6.82
CA VAL A 73 5.74 9.78 -7.40
C VAL A 73 6.30 10.90 -8.24
N GLU A 74 5.44 11.80 -8.71
CA GLU A 74 5.86 12.92 -9.55
C GLU A 74 5.34 14.22 -8.96
N TYR A 75 6.23 14.96 -8.32
CA TYR A 75 5.96 16.26 -7.71
C TYR A 75 7.30 17.00 -7.54
N ASP A 76 7.26 18.25 -7.14
CA ASP A 76 8.49 19.05 -6.91
C ASP A 76 9.16 18.59 -5.62
N LYS A 77 10.06 17.62 -5.73
CA LYS A 77 10.75 17.02 -4.59
C LYS A 77 11.75 17.96 -3.93
N LYS A 78 12.12 19.02 -4.61
CA LYS A 78 13.06 20.01 -4.08
C LYS A 78 12.40 20.93 -3.05
N ASN A 79 11.19 21.36 -3.32
CA ASN A 79 10.47 22.33 -2.49
C ASN A 79 9.31 21.74 -1.70
N CYS A 80 8.96 20.50 -1.95
CA CYS A 80 7.80 19.85 -1.38
C CYS A 80 8.16 18.53 -0.74
N LYS A 81 7.32 18.08 0.19
CA LYS A 81 7.47 16.79 0.87
C LYS A 81 6.13 16.10 0.99
N THR A 82 6.16 14.79 1.21
CA THR A 82 4.95 14.01 1.41
C THR A 82 4.60 13.96 2.90
N PHE A 83 3.30 13.92 3.16
CA PHE A 83 2.76 13.79 4.51
C PHE A 83 1.55 12.86 4.46
N LEU A 84 1.62 11.74 5.18
CA LEU A 84 0.50 10.80 5.28
C LEU A 84 -0.36 11.12 6.49
N ASP A 85 -1.62 11.48 6.23
CA ASP A 85 -2.60 11.70 7.29
C ASP A 85 -3.24 10.37 7.65
N TYR A 86 -2.89 9.84 8.82
CA TYR A 86 -3.38 8.53 9.28
C TYR A 86 -4.85 8.53 9.66
N LYS A 87 -5.46 9.69 9.88
CA LYS A 87 -6.89 9.76 10.18
C LYS A 87 -7.74 9.55 8.93
N SER A 88 -7.38 10.25 7.87
CA SER A 88 -8.12 10.20 6.61
C SER A 88 -7.53 9.18 5.63
N CYS A 89 -6.31 8.70 5.88
CA CYS A 89 -5.55 7.83 4.99
C CYS A 89 -5.34 8.47 3.62
N VAL A 90 -5.04 9.75 3.63
CA VAL A 90 -4.73 10.52 2.42
C VAL A 90 -3.30 11.00 2.51
N THR A 91 -2.53 10.78 1.44
CA THR A 91 -1.19 11.32 1.33
C THR A 91 -1.27 12.71 0.71
N ARG A 92 -0.72 13.69 1.42
CA ARG A 92 -0.66 15.08 0.96
C ARG A 92 0.76 15.41 0.55
N VAL A 93 0.92 16.28 -0.43
CA VAL A 93 2.20 16.84 -0.81
C VAL A 93 2.13 18.32 -0.46
N VAL A 94 3.01 18.76 0.44
CA VAL A 94 2.98 20.12 1.00
C VAL A 94 4.36 20.76 0.85
N ARG A 95 4.38 22.09 0.91
CA ARG A 95 5.64 22.82 0.80
C ARG A 95 6.51 22.57 2.03
N ASN A 96 7.81 22.50 1.81
CA ASN A 96 8.77 22.32 2.91
C ASN A 96 8.76 23.50 3.89
N ASP A 97 8.51 24.70 3.39
CA ASP A 97 8.50 25.92 4.19
C ASP A 97 7.14 26.26 4.77
N ASP A 98 6.07 25.62 4.27
CA ASP A 98 4.72 25.89 4.77
C ASP A 98 3.84 24.66 4.56
N PRO A 99 3.62 23.85 5.62
CA PRO A 99 2.80 22.63 5.49
C PRO A 99 1.31 22.89 5.27
N ASN A 100 0.86 24.13 5.35
CA ASN A 100 -0.52 24.47 5.03
C ASN A 100 -0.76 24.73 3.53
N VAL A 101 0.32 24.80 2.74
CA VAL A 101 0.24 25.00 1.31
C VAL A 101 0.50 23.68 0.60
N GLU A 102 -0.45 23.23 -0.17
CA GLU A 102 -0.33 21.98 -0.94
C GLU A 102 0.40 22.21 -2.25
N CYS A 103 1.17 21.19 -2.66
CA CYS A 103 1.89 21.19 -3.92
C CYS A 103 1.14 20.37 -4.96
N PRO A 104 1.25 20.70 -6.26
CA PRO A 104 0.67 19.87 -7.32
C PRO A 104 1.33 18.50 -7.38
N VAL A 105 0.54 17.48 -7.66
CA VAL A 105 1.00 16.12 -7.88
C VAL A 105 0.69 15.76 -9.32
N PHE A 106 1.72 15.36 -10.06
CA PHE A 106 1.58 15.07 -11.49
C PHE A 106 1.40 13.59 -11.77
N ALA A 107 1.82 12.72 -10.85
CA ALA A 107 1.59 11.28 -10.95
C ALA A 107 1.63 10.66 -9.56
N ALA A 108 0.79 9.63 -9.37
CA ALA A 108 0.74 8.88 -8.13
C ALA A 108 0.44 7.42 -8.42
N VAL A 109 0.88 6.52 -7.53
CA VAL A 109 0.65 5.08 -7.65
C VAL A 109 0.04 4.55 -6.36
N GLY A 110 -0.66 3.42 -6.45
CA GLY A 110 -1.19 2.75 -5.30
C GLY A 110 -2.70 2.66 -5.29
N ARG A 111 -3.22 2.03 -4.22
CA ARG A 111 -4.59 1.66 -4.02
C ARG A 111 -5.02 0.48 -4.84
#